data_42bc71c5316ab7d3a3ca322c2749247f
#
_entry.id   42bc71c5316ab7d3a3ca322c2749247f
#
_cell.length_a   1.000
_cell.length_b   1.000
_cell.length_c   1.000
_cell.angle_alpha   90.00
_cell.angle_beta   90.00
_cell.angle_gamma   90.00
#
_symmetry.space_group_name_H-M   'P 1'
#
loop_
_entity.id
_entity.type
_entity.pdbx_description
1 polymer ?
#
loop_
_entity_poly.entity_id
_entity_poly.type
_entity_poly.pdbx_seq_one_letter_code
_entity_poly.pdbx_strand_id
1 'polypeptide(L)'
;MKTNFEAFSVYRPTSLSKIIILCDHASNHIPKKYKNLGLKLSNVNKHIGWDIGALKVAKKISKNINCPLIHSCFSRLLVDCNRSLKSQGAFVIKSEDIVIPGNKNVSKKEKLLRAKKYYFPYHDQINKIIKKKLNDKIIPILVSIHSFTPIYFGKSRPWHIGLLQRNDQRLSSIFAKEIKKNKKIVLGINEPYKLDLTGDFTIPFFSESYGLPHVLIEIRQDLLLKNKSINFWSDLISNILNKIYNNDKLNYCLTPSNKIRDYYQNKNKL
;
A
#
# COMPACT_ATOMS: atom_id res chain seq x y z
N MET A 1 -10.16 3.39 -30.22
CA MET A 1 -9.64 4.24 -29.14
C MET A 1 -8.60 3.45 -28.34
N LYS A 2 -7.33 3.87 -28.32
CA LYS A 2 -6.32 3.32 -27.41
C LYS A 2 -6.67 3.81 -26.03
N THR A 3 -7.31 2.99 -25.21
CA THR A 3 -7.45 3.25 -23.77
C THR A 3 -6.03 3.22 -23.19
N ASN A 4 -5.44 4.41 -22.99
CA ASN A 4 -4.19 4.52 -22.26
C ASN A 4 -4.46 4.05 -20.83
N PHE A 5 -4.09 2.81 -20.54
CA PHE A 5 -4.16 2.26 -19.20
C PHE A 5 -3.04 2.87 -18.36
N GLU A 6 -3.41 3.65 -17.36
CA GLU A 6 -2.47 4.25 -16.42
C GLU A 6 -2.11 3.26 -15.31
N ALA A 7 -0.81 3.19 -14.97
CA ALA A 7 -0.34 2.30 -13.91
C ALA A 7 -0.78 2.75 -12.51
N PHE A 8 -1.03 4.03 -12.34
CA PHE A 8 -1.44 4.63 -11.07
C PHE A 8 -2.42 5.77 -11.29
N SER A 9 -3.06 6.21 -10.23
CA SER A 9 -3.84 7.44 -10.20
C SER A 9 -3.49 8.24 -8.96
N VAL A 10 -3.54 9.57 -9.09
CA VAL A 10 -3.33 10.49 -7.97
C VAL A 10 -4.63 11.25 -7.71
N TYR A 11 -5.17 11.09 -6.52
CA TYR A 11 -6.32 11.81 -6.06
C TYR A 11 -5.86 13.01 -5.22
N ARG A 12 -6.44 14.21 -5.44
CA ARG A 12 -6.04 15.47 -4.78
C ARG A 12 -4.54 15.82 -4.93
N PRO A 13 -4.00 15.86 -6.15
CA PRO A 13 -2.55 16.02 -6.38
C PRO A 13 -2.00 17.37 -5.94
N THR A 14 -2.86 18.40 -5.86
CA THR A 14 -2.50 19.79 -5.49
C THR A 14 -2.60 20.06 -3.99
N SER A 15 -2.99 19.08 -3.19
CA SER A 15 -3.13 19.26 -1.75
C SER A 15 -1.79 19.62 -1.08
N LEU A 16 -1.83 20.62 -0.19
CA LEU A 16 -0.69 21.06 0.62
C LEU A 16 -0.47 20.21 1.88
N SER A 17 -1.38 19.28 2.19
CA SER A 17 -1.26 18.40 3.36
C SER A 17 0.08 17.69 3.40
N LYS A 18 0.72 17.64 4.59
CA LYS A 18 1.91 16.82 4.81
C LYS A 18 1.63 15.32 4.84
N ILE A 19 0.37 14.90 4.98
CA ILE A 19 -0.02 13.50 4.96
C ILE A 19 -0.16 13.04 3.50
N ILE A 20 0.44 11.89 3.18
CA ILE A 20 0.32 11.20 1.89
C ILE A 20 -0.27 9.82 2.15
N ILE A 21 -1.43 9.54 1.54
CA ILE A 21 -2.03 8.22 1.57
C ILE A 21 -1.54 7.40 0.38
N LEU A 22 -1.16 6.15 0.63
CA LEU A 22 -0.80 5.16 -0.37
C LEU A 22 -1.80 4.01 -0.34
N CYS A 23 -2.07 3.39 -1.49
CA CYS A 23 -2.85 2.16 -1.59
C CYS A 23 -2.27 1.28 -2.70
N ASP A 24 -1.40 0.36 -2.31
CA ASP A 24 -0.60 -0.45 -3.24
C ASP A 24 -1.45 -1.45 -4.02
N HIS A 25 -2.39 -2.12 -3.36
CA HIS A 25 -3.21 -3.18 -3.94
C HIS A 25 -4.65 -2.72 -4.21
N ALA A 26 -4.78 -1.54 -4.81
CA ALA A 26 -6.05 -0.85 -4.95
C ALA A 26 -6.99 -1.41 -6.04
N SER A 27 -6.48 -2.27 -6.92
CA SER A 27 -7.19 -2.72 -8.12
C SER A 27 -6.94 -4.19 -8.43
N ASN A 28 -7.99 -4.87 -8.91
CA ASN A 28 -7.90 -6.21 -9.48
C ASN A 28 -7.76 -6.20 -11.02
N HIS A 29 -7.56 -5.04 -11.63
CA HIS A 29 -7.51 -4.91 -13.08
C HIS A 29 -6.26 -5.59 -13.67
N ILE A 30 -6.48 -6.48 -14.63
CA ILE A 30 -5.43 -7.09 -15.47
C ILE A 30 -5.73 -6.71 -16.92
N PRO A 31 -4.82 -6.00 -17.62
CA PRO A 31 -5.06 -5.61 -19.02
C PRO A 31 -5.38 -6.79 -19.92
N LYS A 32 -6.31 -6.61 -20.86
CA LYS A 32 -6.84 -7.68 -21.76
C LYS A 32 -5.77 -8.54 -22.42
N LYS A 33 -4.62 -7.94 -22.79
CA LYS A 33 -3.50 -8.67 -23.40
C LYS A 33 -2.92 -9.79 -22.53
N TYR A 34 -3.11 -9.74 -21.21
CA TYR A 34 -2.63 -10.76 -20.26
C TYR A 34 -3.68 -11.85 -19.99
N LYS A 35 -4.88 -11.78 -20.60
CA LYS A 35 -5.92 -12.83 -20.51
C LYS A 35 -6.16 -13.30 -19.07
N ASN A 36 -6.29 -12.35 -18.13
CA ASN A 36 -6.41 -12.59 -16.67
C ASN A 36 -5.32 -13.52 -16.10
N LEU A 37 -4.13 -13.58 -16.73
CA LEU A 37 -3.05 -14.48 -16.36
C LEU A 37 -3.46 -15.97 -16.35
N GLY A 38 -4.48 -16.35 -17.16
CA GLY A 38 -5.05 -17.69 -17.20
C GLY A 38 -6.02 -18.03 -16.06
N LEU A 39 -6.38 -17.04 -15.24
CA LEU A 39 -7.32 -17.21 -14.13
C LEU A 39 -8.77 -16.99 -14.57
N LYS A 40 -9.70 -17.68 -13.89
CA LYS A 40 -11.12 -17.34 -13.93
C LYS A 40 -11.31 -15.96 -13.26
N LEU A 41 -12.24 -15.15 -13.76
CA LEU A 41 -12.52 -13.81 -13.20
C LEU A 41 -12.91 -13.87 -11.70
N SER A 42 -13.61 -14.93 -11.30
CA SER A 42 -13.94 -15.17 -9.88
C SER A 42 -12.71 -15.23 -8.97
N ASN A 43 -11.56 -15.77 -9.45
CA ASN A 43 -10.32 -15.81 -8.69
C ASN A 43 -9.59 -14.46 -8.69
N VAL A 44 -9.61 -13.72 -9.83
CA VAL A 44 -9.04 -12.37 -9.89
C VAL A 44 -9.76 -11.40 -8.93
N ASN A 45 -11.05 -11.62 -8.69
CA ASN A 45 -11.87 -10.81 -7.79
C ASN A 45 -11.68 -11.14 -6.30
N LYS A 46 -10.97 -12.23 -5.95
CA LYS A 46 -10.63 -12.56 -4.57
C LYS A 46 -9.49 -11.68 -4.04
N HIS A 47 -9.25 -11.75 -2.74
CA HIS A 47 -8.15 -11.05 -2.04
C HIS A 47 -6.75 -11.36 -2.61
N ILE A 48 -6.58 -12.46 -3.34
CA ILE A 48 -5.31 -12.74 -4.02
C ILE A 48 -4.99 -11.71 -5.11
N GLY A 49 -6.02 -11.10 -5.72
CA GLY A 49 -5.88 -10.12 -6.82
C GLY A 49 -5.72 -8.69 -6.36
N TRP A 50 -6.28 -8.32 -5.21
CA TRP A 50 -6.34 -6.96 -4.70
C TRP A 50 -6.83 -6.91 -3.24
N ASP A 51 -6.66 -5.78 -2.58
CA ASP A 51 -7.11 -5.55 -1.21
C ASP A 51 -8.55 -5.02 -1.20
N ILE A 52 -9.52 -5.91 -0.93
CA ILE A 52 -10.94 -5.62 -1.04
C ILE A 52 -11.35 -4.51 -0.06
N GLY A 53 -11.90 -3.43 -0.60
CA GLY A 53 -12.38 -2.28 0.18
C GLY A 53 -11.31 -1.24 0.55
N ALA A 54 -10.02 -1.56 0.49
CA ALA A 54 -8.94 -0.65 0.90
C ALA A 54 -8.96 0.70 0.14
N LEU A 55 -9.14 0.68 -1.18
CA LEU A 55 -9.21 1.90 -1.98
C LEU A 55 -10.40 2.79 -1.60
N LYS A 56 -11.55 2.20 -1.23
CA LYS A 56 -12.73 2.98 -0.79
C LYS A 56 -12.43 3.73 0.50
N VAL A 57 -11.78 3.08 1.44
CA VAL A 57 -11.31 3.70 2.70
C VAL A 57 -10.30 4.80 2.40
N ALA A 58 -9.26 4.51 1.61
CA ALA A 58 -8.20 5.46 1.26
C ALA A 58 -8.75 6.72 0.58
N LYS A 59 -9.69 6.58 -0.39
CA LYS A 59 -10.35 7.72 -1.05
C LYS A 59 -11.15 8.56 -0.06
N LYS A 60 -11.85 7.93 0.86
CA LYS A 60 -12.64 8.65 1.87
C LYS A 60 -11.75 9.39 2.85
N ILE A 61 -10.66 8.79 3.34
CA ILE A 61 -9.67 9.47 4.18
C ILE A 61 -9.10 10.68 3.43
N SER A 62 -8.64 10.49 2.18
CA SER A 62 -8.10 11.57 1.36
C SER A 62 -9.09 12.73 1.19
N LYS A 63 -10.40 12.41 1.07
CA LYS A 63 -11.47 13.41 1.02
C LYS A 63 -11.65 14.13 2.36
N ASN A 64 -11.70 13.40 3.46
CA ASN A 64 -12.00 13.93 4.80
C ASN A 64 -10.94 14.91 5.29
N ILE A 65 -9.65 14.63 5.04
CA ILE A 65 -8.52 15.44 5.53
C ILE A 65 -7.82 16.20 4.40
N ASN A 66 -8.41 16.23 3.21
CA ASN A 66 -7.87 16.93 2.03
C ASN A 66 -6.38 16.63 1.78
N CYS A 67 -5.99 15.37 1.68
CA CYS A 67 -4.60 14.96 1.45
C CYS A 67 -4.43 14.19 0.13
N PRO A 68 -3.23 14.17 -0.50
CA PRO A 68 -3.00 13.38 -1.69
C PRO A 68 -3.10 11.88 -1.39
N LEU A 69 -3.74 11.15 -2.31
CA LEU A 69 -3.75 9.69 -2.36
C LEU A 69 -3.13 9.23 -3.67
N ILE A 70 -2.14 8.35 -3.58
CA ILE A 70 -1.55 7.66 -4.73
C ILE A 70 -1.94 6.20 -4.63
N HIS A 71 -2.55 5.65 -5.69
CA HIS A 71 -2.93 4.25 -5.70
C HIS A 71 -2.59 3.55 -7.01
N SER A 72 -2.32 2.25 -6.96
CA SER A 72 -2.15 1.43 -8.16
C SER A 72 -3.47 1.27 -8.91
N CYS A 73 -3.40 1.10 -10.23
CA CYS A 73 -4.55 0.82 -11.08
C CYS A 73 -4.53 -0.59 -11.69
N PHE A 74 -3.66 -1.47 -11.21
CA PHE A 74 -3.48 -2.84 -11.69
C PHE A 74 -3.46 -3.85 -10.54
N SER A 75 -3.77 -5.12 -10.88
CA SER A 75 -3.74 -6.22 -9.93
C SER A 75 -2.31 -6.56 -9.51
N ARG A 76 -2.12 -6.84 -8.21
CA ARG A 76 -0.87 -7.37 -7.66
C ARG A 76 -0.41 -8.68 -8.32
N LEU A 77 -1.33 -9.42 -8.96
CA LEU A 77 -1.00 -10.64 -9.69
C LEU A 77 -0.18 -10.36 -10.96
N LEU A 78 -0.29 -9.16 -11.53
CA LEU A 78 0.46 -8.78 -12.74
C LEU A 78 1.94 -8.53 -12.41
N VAL A 79 2.17 -7.72 -11.40
CA VAL A 79 3.41 -7.47 -10.67
C VAL A 79 3.02 -6.85 -9.33
N ASP A 80 3.53 -7.39 -8.23
CA ASP A 80 3.18 -6.84 -6.90
C ASP A 80 4.05 -5.61 -6.61
N CYS A 81 3.42 -4.42 -6.62
CA CYS A 81 4.13 -3.18 -6.35
C CYS A 81 4.56 -3.02 -4.88
N ASN A 82 3.99 -3.80 -3.97
CA ASN A 82 4.43 -3.84 -2.58
C ASN A 82 5.44 -4.98 -2.30
N ARG A 83 6.14 -5.46 -3.33
CA ARG A 83 7.23 -6.44 -3.20
C ARG A 83 8.49 -5.92 -3.91
N SER A 84 9.66 -6.25 -3.39
CA SER A 84 10.91 -6.05 -4.13
C SER A 84 10.88 -6.88 -5.42
N LEU A 85 11.28 -6.30 -6.54
CA LEU A 85 11.35 -7.04 -7.82
C LEU A 85 12.32 -8.22 -7.79
N LYS A 86 13.23 -8.28 -6.81
CA LYS A 86 14.12 -9.43 -6.54
C LYS A 86 13.42 -10.54 -5.77
N SER A 87 12.27 -10.25 -5.15
CA SER A 87 11.48 -11.24 -4.41
C SER A 87 10.68 -12.12 -5.37
N GLN A 88 10.55 -13.40 -5.03
CA GLN A 88 9.65 -14.32 -5.73
C GLN A 88 8.18 -13.85 -5.66
N GLY A 89 7.80 -13.13 -4.61
CA GLY A 89 6.47 -12.57 -4.42
C GLY A 89 6.11 -11.44 -5.40
N ALA A 90 7.09 -10.83 -6.10
CA ALA A 90 6.80 -9.78 -7.08
C ALA A 90 6.00 -10.30 -8.31
N PHE A 91 6.20 -11.56 -8.65
CA PHE A 91 5.47 -12.25 -9.73
C PHE A 91 4.96 -13.59 -9.20
N VAL A 92 3.99 -13.50 -8.28
CA VAL A 92 3.50 -14.65 -7.53
C VAL A 92 2.96 -15.75 -8.44
N ILE A 93 3.46 -16.98 -8.25
CA ILE A 93 3.10 -18.17 -9.07
C ILE A 93 1.90 -18.90 -8.45
N LYS A 94 1.80 -18.88 -7.12
CA LYS A 94 0.72 -19.54 -6.37
C LYS A 94 0.35 -18.69 -5.16
N SER A 95 -0.95 -18.48 -4.92
CA SER A 95 -1.47 -17.84 -3.72
C SER A 95 -2.52 -18.77 -3.11
N GLU A 96 -2.32 -19.18 -1.87
CA GLU A 96 -3.05 -20.28 -1.24
C GLU A 96 -3.03 -21.52 -2.18
N ASP A 97 -4.18 -22.06 -2.56
CA ASP A 97 -4.27 -23.20 -3.50
C ASP A 97 -4.47 -22.80 -4.95
N ILE A 98 -4.47 -21.50 -5.25
CA ILE A 98 -4.71 -20.98 -6.60
C ILE A 98 -3.37 -20.75 -7.32
N VAL A 99 -3.12 -21.54 -8.36
CA VAL A 99 -1.99 -21.34 -9.27
C VAL A 99 -2.32 -20.23 -10.25
N ILE A 100 -1.34 -19.34 -10.52
CA ILE A 100 -1.44 -18.26 -11.50
C ILE A 100 -0.69 -18.68 -12.77
N PRO A 101 -1.36 -19.26 -13.79
CA PRO A 101 -0.69 -19.88 -14.95
C PRO A 101 0.20 -18.88 -15.71
N GLY A 102 -0.27 -17.64 -15.88
CA GLY A 102 0.46 -16.59 -16.60
C GLY A 102 1.71 -16.08 -15.89
N ASN A 103 2.01 -16.57 -14.66
CA ASN A 103 3.23 -16.26 -13.94
C ASN A 103 4.18 -17.45 -13.80
N LYS A 104 3.75 -18.68 -14.19
CA LYS A 104 4.55 -19.89 -13.99
C LYS A 104 5.90 -19.87 -14.70
N ASN A 105 5.95 -19.33 -15.92
CA ASN A 105 7.16 -19.30 -16.75
C ASN A 105 7.40 -17.93 -17.36
N VAL A 106 7.23 -16.87 -16.58
CA VAL A 106 7.45 -15.49 -17.06
C VAL A 106 8.93 -15.28 -17.33
N SER A 107 9.28 -14.93 -18.58
CA SER A 107 10.66 -14.64 -18.96
C SER A 107 11.18 -13.36 -18.26
N LYS A 108 12.50 -13.24 -18.12
CA LYS A 108 13.14 -12.01 -17.60
C LYS A 108 12.70 -10.78 -18.40
N LYS A 109 12.59 -10.88 -19.74
CA LYS A 109 12.14 -9.81 -20.63
C LYS A 109 10.72 -9.35 -20.30
N GLU A 110 9.79 -10.28 -20.07
CA GLU A 110 8.40 -9.96 -19.73
C GLU A 110 8.28 -9.40 -18.31
N LYS A 111 9.03 -9.92 -17.33
CA LYS A 111 9.11 -9.33 -15.97
C LYS A 111 9.55 -7.87 -16.03
N LEU A 112 10.60 -7.58 -16.78
CA LEU A 112 11.10 -6.22 -16.96
C LEU A 112 10.07 -5.33 -17.68
N LEU A 113 9.36 -5.84 -18.69
CA LEU A 113 8.28 -5.13 -19.38
C LEU A 113 7.15 -4.74 -18.43
N ARG A 114 6.69 -5.68 -17.58
CA ARG A 114 5.67 -5.40 -16.57
C ARG A 114 6.17 -4.40 -15.53
N ALA A 115 7.42 -4.55 -15.09
CA ALA A 115 8.02 -3.59 -14.16
C ALA A 115 8.09 -2.17 -14.74
N LYS A 116 8.58 -2.02 -15.98
CA LYS A 116 8.64 -0.73 -16.67
C LYS A 116 7.28 -0.08 -16.89
N LYS A 117 6.25 -0.88 -17.15
CA LYS A 117 4.91 -0.36 -17.48
C LYS A 117 4.04 -0.08 -16.26
N TYR A 118 4.22 -0.81 -15.16
CA TYR A 118 3.29 -0.77 -14.02
C TYR A 118 4.00 -0.41 -12.71
N TYR A 119 5.06 -1.13 -12.36
CA TYR A 119 5.74 -1.02 -11.10
C TYR A 119 6.49 0.31 -10.94
N PHE A 120 7.41 0.61 -11.87
CA PHE A 120 8.22 1.83 -11.78
C PHE A 120 7.40 3.11 -11.85
N PRO A 121 6.41 3.29 -12.75
CA PRO A 121 5.63 4.52 -12.80
C PRO A 121 4.91 4.82 -11.48
N TYR A 122 4.40 3.79 -10.79
CA TYR A 122 3.77 3.94 -9.48
C TYR A 122 4.76 4.46 -8.43
N HIS A 123 5.94 3.82 -8.32
CA HIS A 123 6.96 4.23 -7.35
C HIS A 123 7.60 5.58 -7.70
N ASP A 124 7.80 5.87 -8.98
CA ASP A 124 8.32 7.17 -9.44
C ASP A 124 7.37 8.31 -9.03
N GLN A 125 6.06 8.08 -9.11
CA GLN A 125 5.07 9.06 -8.69
C GLN A 125 5.09 9.30 -7.17
N ILE A 126 5.22 8.23 -6.37
CA ILE A 126 5.37 8.36 -4.91
C ILE A 126 6.62 9.20 -4.60
N ASN A 127 7.75 8.83 -5.21
CA ASN A 127 9.02 9.55 -5.03
C ASN A 127 8.92 11.02 -5.41
N LYS A 128 8.26 11.33 -6.52
CA LYS A 128 8.04 12.70 -7.01
C LYS A 128 7.28 13.55 -5.99
N ILE A 129 6.22 13.01 -5.41
CA ILE A 129 5.40 13.75 -4.42
C ILE A 129 6.18 13.93 -3.11
N ILE A 130 6.90 12.91 -2.63
CA ILE A 130 7.76 13.02 -1.44
C ILE A 130 8.81 14.12 -1.65
N LYS A 131 9.57 14.05 -2.75
CA LYS A 131 10.61 15.05 -3.07
C LYS A 131 10.05 16.46 -3.15
N LYS A 132 8.90 16.63 -3.80
CA LYS A 132 8.25 17.94 -3.88
C LYS A 132 8.01 18.51 -2.48
N LYS A 133 7.40 17.74 -1.57
CA LYS A 133 7.13 18.20 -0.20
C LYS A 133 8.41 18.53 0.57
N LEU A 134 9.44 17.68 0.46
CA LEU A 134 10.73 17.95 1.10
C LEU A 134 11.39 19.23 0.57
N ASN A 135 11.32 19.48 -0.74
CA ASN A 135 11.80 20.73 -1.34
C ASN A 135 11.01 21.96 -0.82
N ASP A 136 9.71 21.79 -0.59
CA ASP A 136 8.83 22.79 -0.01
C ASP A 136 9.03 22.92 1.53
N LYS A 137 10.05 22.29 2.12
CA LYS A 137 10.36 22.23 3.56
C LYS A 137 9.26 21.57 4.40
N ILE A 138 8.43 20.75 3.80
CA ILE A 138 7.37 19.98 4.44
C ILE A 138 7.85 18.55 4.63
N ILE A 139 7.88 18.05 5.87
CA ILE A 139 8.19 16.65 6.15
C ILE A 139 6.92 15.81 5.96
N PRO A 140 6.86 14.94 4.94
CA PRO A 140 5.67 14.15 4.70
C PRO A 140 5.51 13.00 5.70
N ILE A 141 4.25 12.68 6.00
CA ILE A 141 3.84 11.52 6.80
C ILE A 141 3.22 10.51 5.83
N LEU A 142 3.75 9.28 5.79
CA LEU A 142 3.28 8.24 4.89
C LEU A 142 2.31 7.30 5.60
N VAL A 143 1.12 7.10 5.03
CA VAL A 143 0.11 6.17 5.53
C VAL A 143 -0.31 5.26 4.39
N SER A 144 0.00 3.97 4.46
CA SER A 144 -0.49 2.99 3.49
C SER A 144 -1.73 2.27 4.01
N ILE A 145 -2.75 2.15 3.15
CA ILE A 145 -4.02 1.50 3.46
C ILE A 145 -4.12 0.20 2.69
N HIS A 146 -4.23 -0.89 3.45
CA HIS A 146 -4.38 -2.26 2.97
C HIS A 146 -5.61 -2.93 3.58
N SER A 147 -5.94 -4.12 3.10
CA SER A 147 -6.91 -5.00 3.75
C SER A 147 -6.51 -6.46 3.64
N PHE A 148 -6.85 -7.24 4.66
CA PHE A 148 -6.52 -8.65 4.74
C PHE A 148 -7.76 -9.55 4.90
N THR A 149 -7.63 -10.81 4.48
CA THR A 149 -8.69 -11.83 4.61
C THR A 149 -8.87 -12.27 6.07
N PRO A 150 -10.12 -12.46 6.56
CA PRO A 150 -10.39 -12.93 7.92
C PRO A 150 -9.90 -14.36 8.18
N ILE A 151 -9.74 -15.18 7.13
CA ILE A 151 -9.24 -16.54 7.20
C ILE A 151 -8.10 -16.70 6.19
N TYR A 152 -6.99 -17.30 6.60
CA TYR A 152 -5.84 -17.55 5.72
C TYR A 152 -5.26 -18.94 6.02
N PHE A 153 -5.15 -19.81 5.01
CA PHE A 153 -4.82 -21.24 5.17
C PHE A 153 -5.63 -21.92 6.27
N GLY A 154 -6.95 -21.66 6.31
CA GLY A 154 -7.88 -22.23 7.31
C GLY A 154 -7.76 -21.64 8.71
N LYS A 155 -6.80 -20.74 8.98
CA LYS A 155 -6.61 -20.09 10.28
C LYS A 155 -7.35 -18.76 10.36
N SER A 156 -8.13 -18.58 11.43
CA SER A 156 -8.83 -17.33 11.72
C SER A 156 -7.84 -16.23 12.12
N ARG A 157 -8.13 -15.01 11.66
CA ARG A 157 -7.41 -13.77 11.96
C ARG A 157 -8.33 -12.85 12.77
N PRO A 158 -8.20 -12.81 14.11
CA PRO A 158 -9.17 -12.14 14.98
C PRO A 158 -9.11 -10.61 14.91
N TRP A 159 -7.98 -10.04 14.48
CA TRP A 159 -7.78 -8.58 14.45
C TRP A 159 -8.75 -7.90 13.51
N HIS A 160 -9.35 -6.79 13.96
CA HIS A 160 -10.17 -5.93 13.11
C HIS A 160 -9.29 -4.98 12.28
N ILE A 161 -8.19 -4.52 12.89
CA ILE A 161 -7.20 -3.63 12.29
C ILE A 161 -5.81 -4.01 12.76
N GLY A 162 -4.85 -4.00 11.86
CA GLY A 162 -3.43 -4.16 12.12
C GLY A 162 -2.66 -2.87 11.88
N LEU A 163 -1.67 -2.59 12.70
CA LEU A 163 -0.68 -1.54 12.49
C LEU A 163 0.67 -2.20 12.31
N LEU A 164 1.22 -2.10 11.11
CA LEU A 164 2.52 -2.67 10.81
C LEU A 164 3.60 -1.59 10.91
N GLN A 165 4.64 -1.91 11.65
CA GLN A 165 5.76 -1.02 11.98
C GLN A 165 7.08 -1.78 12.05
N ARG A 166 8.19 -1.06 11.87
CA ARG A 166 9.54 -1.56 12.09
C ARG A 166 10.26 -0.67 13.11
N ASN A 167 11.36 -0.04 12.69
CA ASN A 167 12.21 0.77 13.55
C ASN A 167 11.55 2.08 14.00
N ASP A 168 10.83 2.75 13.09
CA ASP A 168 10.10 3.98 13.40
C ASP A 168 8.69 3.67 13.88
N GLN A 169 8.46 3.87 15.15
CA GLN A 169 7.17 3.63 15.80
C GLN A 169 6.41 4.91 16.15
N ARG A 170 6.95 6.10 15.75
CA ARG A 170 6.38 7.39 16.13
C ARG A 170 4.90 7.49 15.78
N LEU A 171 4.54 7.14 14.54
CA LEU A 171 3.16 7.27 14.08
C LEU A 171 2.29 6.12 14.57
N SER A 172 2.75 4.88 14.47
CA SER A 172 1.98 3.69 14.87
C SER A 172 1.64 3.67 16.36
N SER A 173 2.52 4.17 17.24
CA SER A 173 2.27 4.30 18.67
C SER A 173 1.11 5.24 18.96
N ILE A 174 1.00 6.35 18.21
CA ILE A 174 -0.13 7.30 18.37
C ILE A 174 -1.42 6.64 17.90
N PHE A 175 -1.40 5.98 16.73
CA PHE A 175 -2.54 5.22 16.23
C PHE A 175 -3.00 4.16 17.23
N ALA A 176 -2.07 3.37 17.77
CA ALA A 176 -2.37 2.32 18.74
C ALA A 176 -3.05 2.89 20.00
N LYS A 177 -2.54 4.02 20.53
CA LYS A 177 -3.13 4.70 21.70
C LYS A 177 -4.57 5.15 21.41
N GLU A 178 -4.83 5.75 20.26
CA GLU A 178 -6.17 6.24 19.91
C GLU A 178 -7.16 5.10 19.63
N ILE A 179 -6.73 4.05 18.89
CA ILE A 179 -7.60 2.89 18.58
C ILE A 179 -7.99 2.13 19.85
N LYS A 180 -7.07 1.94 20.81
CA LYS A 180 -7.31 1.23 22.07
C LYS A 180 -8.36 1.91 22.98
N LYS A 181 -8.73 3.18 22.72
CA LYS A 181 -9.84 3.83 23.42
C LYS A 181 -11.18 3.17 23.13
N ASN A 182 -11.34 2.57 21.95
CA ASN A 182 -12.50 1.78 21.62
C ASN A 182 -12.25 0.29 21.94
N LYS A 183 -12.73 -0.15 23.10
CA LYS A 183 -12.55 -1.54 23.60
C LYS A 183 -13.18 -2.62 22.71
N LYS A 184 -14.06 -2.25 21.76
CA LYS A 184 -14.67 -3.19 20.83
C LYS A 184 -13.76 -3.50 19.62
N ILE A 185 -12.66 -2.76 19.44
CA ILE A 185 -11.72 -2.95 18.32
C ILE A 185 -10.60 -3.89 18.77
N VAL A 186 -10.44 -5.01 18.08
CA VAL A 186 -9.29 -5.91 18.26
C VAL A 186 -8.15 -5.39 17.38
N LEU A 187 -7.15 -4.77 18.02
CA LEU A 187 -5.97 -4.21 17.38
C LEU A 187 -4.83 -5.22 17.38
N GLY A 188 -4.21 -5.43 16.22
CA GLY A 188 -2.94 -6.13 16.06
C GLY A 188 -1.77 -5.16 15.88
N ILE A 189 -0.64 -5.43 16.53
CA ILE A 189 0.63 -4.73 16.23
C ILE A 189 1.54 -5.74 15.53
N ASN A 190 1.96 -5.40 14.31
CA ASN A 190 2.63 -6.33 13.41
C ASN A 190 1.82 -7.62 13.18
N GLU A 191 0.50 -7.46 13.08
CA GLU A 191 -0.47 -8.51 12.78
C GLU A 191 -1.45 -8.02 11.70
N PRO A 192 -1.89 -8.86 10.78
CA PRO A 192 -1.57 -10.29 10.63
C PRO A 192 -0.22 -10.56 9.93
N TYR A 193 0.54 -9.52 9.64
CA TYR A 193 1.85 -9.60 8.98
C TYR A 193 2.90 -8.81 9.77
N LYS A 194 4.16 -9.20 9.63
CA LYS A 194 5.31 -8.40 10.09
C LYS A 194 5.78 -7.54 8.95
N LEU A 195 5.95 -6.23 9.20
CA LEU A 195 6.53 -5.32 8.22
C LEU A 195 8.03 -5.61 8.08
N ASP A 196 8.39 -6.33 7.06
CA ASP A 196 9.78 -6.65 6.74
C ASP A 196 10.09 -6.34 5.26
N LEU A 197 11.39 -6.27 4.92
CA LEU A 197 11.81 -5.94 3.55
C LEU A 197 11.61 -7.08 2.56
N THR A 198 11.28 -8.28 3.01
CA THR A 198 10.98 -9.43 2.17
C THR A 198 9.51 -9.49 1.81
N GLY A 199 8.65 -9.06 2.76
CA GLY A 199 7.19 -9.11 2.66
C GLY A 199 6.55 -7.82 2.15
N ASP A 200 7.02 -6.65 2.59
CA ASP A 200 6.47 -5.36 2.22
C ASP A 200 7.57 -4.43 1.69
N PHE A 201 7.28 -3.69 0.63
CA PHE A 201 8.28 -2.87 -0.05
C PHE A 201 7.99 -1.37 0.04
N THR A 202 6.81 -0.92 -0.35
CA THR A 202 6.52 0.50 -0.59
C THR A 202 6.77 1.37 0.65
N ILE A 203 6.10 1.05 1.77
CA ILE A 203 6.26 1.84 3.00
C ILE A 203 7.70 1.77 3.53
N PRO A 204 8.29 0.60 3.85
CA PRO A 204 9.64 0.56 4.41
C PRO A 204 10.69 1.12 3.45
N PHE A 205 10.50 0.96 2.14
CA PHE A 205 11.42 1.49 1.14
C PHE A 205 11.46 3.03 1.17
N PHE A 206 10.31 3.69 1.01
CA PHE A 206 10.26 5.15 0.96
C PHE A 206 10.47 5.80 2.32
N SER A 207 9.86 5.26 3.38
CA SER A 207 9.98 5.86 4.70
C SER A 207 11.41 5.80 5.23
N GLU A 208 12.07 4.64 5.15
CA GLU A 208 13.45 4.50 5.63
C GLU A 208 14.45 5.25 4.74
N SER A 209 14.19 5.33 3.41
CA SER A 209 15.07 6.08 2.51
C SER A 209 15.12 7.57 2.80
N TYR A 210 14.05 8.12 3.35
CA TYR A 210 13.92 9.55 3.67
C TYR A 210 13.81 9.82 5.18
N GLY A 211 13.78 8.80 6.03
CA GLY A 211 13.61 8.94 7.48
C GLY A 211 12.22 9.44 7.89
N LEU A 212 11.17 9.15 7.10
CA LEU A 212 9.82 9.72 7.27
C LEU A 212 8.98 8.98 8.30
N PRO A 213 8.15 9.70 9.09
CA PRO A 213 7.11 9.10 9.91
C PRO A 213 6.13 8.31 9.03
N HIS A 214 5.80 7.08 9.45
CA HIS A 214 4.95 6.22 8.64
C HIS A 214 4.17 5.19 9.46
N VAL A 215 3.12 4.65 8.84
CA VAL A 215 2.40 3.46 9.29
C VAL A 215 1.77 2.74 8.11
N LEU A 216 1.80 1.41 8.11
CA LEU A 216 0.97 0.59 7.23
C LEU A 216 -0.22 0.07 8.04
N ILE A 217 -1.43 0.34 7.55
CA ILE A 217 -2.69 -0.02 8.19
C ILE A 217 -3.34 -1.13 7.38
N GLU A 218 -3.59 -2.26 8.05
CA GLU A 218 -4.32 -3.40 7.52
C GLU A 218 -5.71 -3.44 8.15
N ILE A 219 -6.79 -3.46 7.36
CA ILE A 219 -8.15 -3.58 7.85
C ILE A 219 -8.73 -4.90 7.39
N ARG A 220 -9.36 -5.67 8.28
CA ARG A 220 -9.95 -6.95 7.89
C ARG A 220 -11.08 -6.72 6.88
N GLN A 221 -10.99 -7.35 5.70
CA GLN A 221 -11.80 -7.02 4.51
C GLN A 221 -13.30 -7.25 4.67
N ASP A 222 -13.72 -8.20 5.50
CA ASP A 222 -15.14 -8.42 5.82
C ASP A 222 -15.80 -7.20 6.48
N LEU A 223 -14.99 -6.39 7.18
CA LEU A 223 -15.42 -5.11 7.77
C LEU A 223 -15.52 -3.97 6.74
N LEU A 224 -15.17 -4.20 5.46
CA LEU A 224 -15.17 -3.21 4.39
C LEU A 224 -16.20 -3.48 3.30
N LEU A 225 -17.18 -4.36 3.56
CA LEU A 225 -18.22 -4.73 2.59
C LEU A 225 -19.36 -3.72 2.51
N LYS A 226 -19.68 -3.03 3.62
CA LYS A 226 -20.79 -2.10 3.72
C LYS A 226 -20.31 -0.65 3.84
N ASN A 227 -21.02 0.29 3.21
CA ASN A 227 -20.67 1.71 3.27
C ASN A 227 -20.60 2.26 4.72
N LYS A 228 -21.49 1.83 5.59
CA LYS A 228 -21.46 2.22 7.02
C LYS A 228 -20.14 1.87 7.70
N SER A 229 -19.63 0.66 7.44
CA SER A 229 -18.35 0.21 8.00
C SER A 229 -17.16 0.93 7.36
N ILE A 230 -17.19 1.15 6.04
CA ILE A 230 -16.16 1.95 5.34
C ILE A 230 -16.12 3.35 5.95
N ASN A 231 -17.27 3.97 6.20
CA ASN A 231 -17.37 5.26 6.85
C ASN A 231 -16.70 5.23 8.23
N PHE A 232 -17.07 4.26 9.07
CA PHE A 232 -16.52 4.11 10.43
C PHE A 232 -14.98 4.06 10.42
N TRP A 233 -14.38 3.17 9.60
CA TRP A 233 -12.93 3.03 9.53
C TRP A 233 -12.23 4.27 8.96
N SER A 234 -12.83 4.86 7.92
CA SER A 234 -12.29 6.09 7.31
C SER A 234 -12.34 7.25 8.28
N ASP A 235 -13.44 7.42 9.01
CA ASP A 235 -13.63 8.52 9.96
C ASP A 235 -12.70 8.34 11.19
N LEU A 236 -12.56 7.11 11.70
CA LEU A 236 -11.61 6.79 12.77
C LEU A 236 -10.18 7.19 12.39
N ILE A 237 -9.72 6.73 11.23
CA ILE A 237 -8.35 7.03 10.74
C ILE A 237 -8.18 8.53 10.48
N SER A 238 -9.15 9.16 9.83
CA SER A 238 -9.13 10.61 9.56
C SER A 238 -9.04 11.45 10.83
N ASN A 239 -9.81 11.07 11.86
CA ASN A 239 -9.80 11.77 13.15
C ASN A 239 -8.44 11.66 13.86
N ILE A 240 -7.80 10.48 13.78
CA ILE A 240 -6.44 10.29 14.30
C ILE A 240 -5.45 11.16 13.53
N LEU A 241 -5.53 11.16 12.20
CA LEU A 241 -4.64 11.95 11.33
C LEU A 241 -4.80 13.45 11.56
N ASN A 242 -6.02 13.94 11.77
CA ASN A 242 -6.25 15.36 12.11
C ASN A 242 -5.62 15.74 13.46
N LYS A 243 -5.73 14.88 14.49
CA LYS A 243 -5.11 15.12 15.80
C LYS A 243 -3.59 15.22 15.75
N ILE A 244 -2.95 14.48 14.85
CA ILE A 244 -1.48 14.44 14.74
C ILE A 244 -0.91 15.47 13.79
N TYR A 245 -1.76 16.22 13.07
CA TYR A 245 -1.30 17.12 12.00
C TYR A 245 -0.26 18.13 12.49
N ASN A 246 -0.40 18.64 13.71
CA ASN A 246 0.53 19.60 14.34
C ASN A 246 1.42 18.96 15.42
N ASN A 247 1.62 17.63 15.37
CA ASN A 247 2.45 16.95 16.36
C ASN A 247 3.95 17.10 16.01
N ASP A 248 4.71 17.79 16.86
CA ASP A 248 6.12 18.09 16.66
C ASP A 248 7.00 16.83 16.56
N LYS A 249 6.62 15.74 17.24
CA LYS A 249 7.32 14.44 17.14
C LYS A 249 7.31 13.84 15.74
N LEU A 250 6.50 14.37 14.83
CA LEU A 250 6.40 13.95 13.44
C LEU A 250 6.96 14.98 12.45
N ASN A 251 7.58 16.05 12.96
CA ASN A 251 8.10 17.16 12.15
C ASN A 251 9.62 17.05 11.91
N TYR A 252 10.21 15.87 12.02
CA TYR A 252 11.62 15.63 11.69
C TYR A 252 11.82 14.28 11.00
N CYS A 253 12.86 14.20 10.18
CA CYS A 253 13.32 12.95 9.59
C CYS A 253 14.29 12.24 10.52
N LEU A 254 14.18 10.91 10.61
CA LEU A 254 15.24 10.07 11.16
C LEU A 254 16.39 9.99 10.16
N THR A 255 17.52 9.40 10.56
CA THR A 255 18.65 9.17 9.65
C THR A 255 18.20 8.41 8.40
N PRO A 256 18.33 9.02 7.20
CA PRO A 256 17.95 8.36 5.95
C PRO A 256 18.86 7.18 5.62
N SER A 257 18.31 6.19 4.90
CA SER A 257 19.09 5.11 4.30
C SER A 257 19.42 5.39 2.83
N ASN A 258 20.48 4.77 2.30
CA ASN A 258 20.88 4.93 0.89
C ASN A 258 20.05 4.07 -0.10
N LYS A 259 19.01 3.37 0.37
CA LYS A 259 18.23 2.41 -0.43
C LYS A 259 17.65 3.00 -1.73
N ILE A 260 17.20 4.25 -1.67
CA ILE A 260 16.58 4.89 -2.84
C ILE A 260 17.60 5.17 -3.94
N ARG A 261 18.82 5.54 -3.58
CA ARG A 261 19.93 5.75 -4.52
C ARG A 261 20.25 4.45 -5.24
N ASP A 262 20.43 3.37 -4.49
CA ASP A 262 20.76 2.05 -5.03
C ASP A 262 19.65 1.52 -5.94
N TYR A 263 18.39 1.75 -5.59
CA TYR A 263 17.24 1.37 -6.40
C TYR A 263 17.26 2.04 -7.77
N TYR A 264 17.43 3.37 -7.82
CA TYR A 264 17.44 4.09 -9.09
C TYR A 264 18.67 3.80 -9.95
N GLN A 265 19.83 3.54 -9.35
CA GLN A 265 21.03 3.11 -10.08
C GLN A 265 20.87 1.73 -10.72
N ASN A 266 20.10 0.83 -10.11
CA ASN A 266 19.91 -0.54 -10.56
C ASN A 266 18.58 -0.82 -11.29
N LYS A 267 17.76 0.19 -11.50
CA LYS A 267 16.39 0.08 -12.10
C LYS A 267 16.38 -0.62 -13.47
N ASN A 268 17.45 -0.56 -14.24
CA ASN A 268 17.58 -1.17 -15.57
C ASN A 268 18.35 -2.51 -15.57
N LYS A 269 18.77 -3.02 -14.41
CA LYS A 269 19.60 -4.23 -14.27
C LYS A 269 18.82 -5.43 -13.73
N LEU A 270 17.49 -5.52 -13.95
CA LEU A 270 16.63 -6.63 -13.52
C LEU A 270 16.76 -7.86 -14.40
#